data_568a6271496af252e46c4982a46a8fe5
#
_entry.id   568a6271496af252e46c4982a46a8fe5
#
_cell.length_a   1.000
_cell.length_b   1.000
_cell.length_c   1.000
_cell.angle_alpha   90.00
_cell.angle_beta   90.00
_cell.angle_gamma   90.00
#
_symmetry.space_group_name_H-M   'P 1'
#
loop_
_entity.id
_entity.type
_entity.pdbx_description
1 polymer ?
#
loop_
_entity_poly.entity_id
_entity_poly.type
_entity_poly.pdbx_seq_one_letter_code
_entity_poly.pdbx_strand_id
1 'polypeptide(L)'
;MQAIILAAGMGKRLKELTQNNTKCMVKVNGVSLIDRLLHQLEKQHLSRIVIVVGYEGQKLIDYIATLGIKTPISYVDNAVYDKTNNIYSLALAKNYLMEEDTLLFESDVIIEDSAIDELVKDPRDTLAMVDKYESWMDGTCVKLDEYDNIVAFVPGKSFDFKEKEEYYKTVNIYKFSKHFSQDIYVPFLEAYCSALGENEYYEQVLRVITMLDTPGIKGMRLSGQKWYEIDDEQDLDIATTLFAPDDETRINLMHKRYGGFWRYPGLLDFCYLVNPYYPPKKLKDELRASFDTLLTEYPSGMGVNSLLAAKNFGVHKDNIIVGNGAAELIKSLMESFSGKTGVIRPTFEEYPNRYAVEDEVVFTPSNDNYTYSVEELIEFYTCNKVDLSLIHI
;
A
#
# COMPACT_ATOMS: atom_id res chain seq x y z
N MET A 1 1.48 9.29 31.06
CA MET A 1 1.86 9.06 29.64
C MET A 1 1.15 10.05 28.76
N GLN A 2 1.82 10.60 27.76
CA GLN A 2 1.30 11.56 26.80
C GLN A 2 1.49 11.05 25.36
N ALA A 3 0.95 11.79 24.37
CA ALA A 3 1.27 11.56 22.96
C ALA A 3 1.87 12.80 22.31
N ILE A 4 2.77 12.61 21.34
CA ILE A 4 3.25 13.66 20.43
C ILE A 4 2.89 13.22 19.01
N ILE A 5 2.26 14.12 18.24
CA ILE A 5 1.89 13.90 16.84
C ILE A 5 2.65 14.90 15.98
N LEU A 6 3.42 14.42 15.00
CA LEU A 6 4.13 15.25 14.05
C LEU A 6 3.23 15.52 12.83
N ALA A 7 2.67 16.74 12.75
CA ALA A 7 1.68 17.12 11.75
C ALA A 7 2.05 18.41 10.97
N ALA A 8 3.35 18.76 10.91
CA ALA A 8 3.81 19.99 10.27
C ALA A 8 4.00 19.88 8.74
N GLY A 9 3.97 18.67 8.18
CA GLY A 9 4.31 18.37 6.79
C GLY A 9 3.28 18.82 5.76
N MET A 10 3.75 19.19 4.55
CA MET A 10 2.91 19.70 3.43
C MET A 10 2.20 18.59 2.63
N GLY A 11 2.65 17.35 2.67
CA GLY A 11 2.04 16.26 1.90
C GLY A 11 2.04 16.46 0.37
N LYS A 12 3.09 17.02 -0.21
CA LYS A 12 3.15 17.45 -1.64
C LYS A 12 2.78 16.35 -2.65
N ARG A 13 3.00 15.06 -2.31
CA ARG A 13 2.71 13.93 -3.18
C ARG A 13 1.20 13.68 -3.36
N LEU A 14 0.37 14.14 -2.43
CA LEU A 14 -1.09 14.08 -2.49
C LEU A 14 -1.75 15.22 -3.29
N LYS A 15 -0.94 16.08 -3.92
CA LYS A 15 -1.34 17.12 -4.88
C LYS A 15 -2.56 17.96 -4.46
N GLU A 16 -3.69 17.80 -5.18
CA GLU A 16 -4.92 18.59 -4.95
C GLU A 16 -5.51 18.36 -3.54
N LEU A 17 -5.34 17.16 -2.96
CA LEU A 17 -5.87 16.82 -1.64
C LEU A 17 -5.21 17.60 -0.50
N THR A 18 -3.99 18.09 -0.73
CA THR A 18 -3.21 18.84 0.27
C THR A 18 -2.86 20.26 -0.16
N GLN A 19 -3.36 20.75 -1.30
CA GLN A 19 -3.06 22.10 -1.81
C GLN A 19 -3.47 23.21 -0.81
N ASN A 20 -4.58 23.03 -0.11
CA ASN A 20 -5.07 23.93 0.93
C ASN A 20 -5.47 23.15 2.19
N ASN A 21 -4.74 22.08 2.51
CA ASN A 21 -5.08 21.18 3.59
C ASN A 21 -3.85 20.45 4.10
N THR A 22 -3.79 20.14 5.39
CA THR A 22 -2.69 19.34 5.91
C THR A 22 -2.84 17.86 5.52
N LYS A 23 -1.73 17.12 5.41
CA LYS A 23 -1.72 15.69 5.10
C LYS A 23 -2.61 14.88 6.04
N CYS A 24 -2.58 15.18 7.34
CA CYS A 24 -3.37 14.48 8.36
C CYS A 24 -4.89 14.74 8.30
N MET A 25 -5.34 15.75 7.54
CA MET A 25 -6.77 15.99 7.31
C MET A 25 -7.31 15.26 6.07
N VAL A 26 -6.48 14.51 5.34
CA VAL A 26 -6.93 13.62 4.26
C VAL A 26 -7.85 12.56 4.84
N LYS A 27 -8.93 12.24 4.10
CA LYS A 27 -9.99 11.35 4.59
C LYS A 27 -9.89 9.95 4.01
N VAL A 28 -9.97 8.96 4.87
CA VAL A 28 -10.17 7.56 4.52
C VAL A 28 -11.58 7.16 4.93
N ASN A 29 -12.41 6.76 3.98
CA ASN A 29 -13.83 6.43 4.20
C ASN A 29 -14.60 7.55 4.95
N GLY A 30 -14.35 8.81 4.57
CA GLY A 30 -15.06 9.96 5.11
C GLY A 30 -14.51 10.53 6.42
N VAL A 31 -13.61 9.83 7.13
CA VAL A 31 -12.98 10.25 8.39
C VAL A 31 -11.53 10.65 8.14
N SER A 32 -11.10 11.82 8.63
CA SER A 32 -9.70 12.26 8.47
C SER A 32 -8.76 11.42 9.33
N LEU A 33 -7.47 11.34 8.92
CA LEU A 33 -6.45 10.60 9.67
C LEU A 33 -6.33 11.15 11.10
N ILE A 34 -6.26 12.48 11.24
CA ILE A 34 -6.13 13.12 12.55
C ILE A 34 -7.36 12.91 13.44
N ASP A 35 -8.57 12.94 12.89
CA ASP A 35 -9.81 12.67 13.61
C ASP A 35 -9.79 11.25 14.19
N ARG A 36 -9.49 10.28 13.34
CA ARG A 36 -9.35 8.88 13.74
C ARG A 36 -8.31 8.70 14.85
N LEU A 37 -7.10 9.23 14.64
CA LEU A 37 -5.99 9.10 15.60
C LEU A 37 -6.33 9.74 16.94
N LEU A 38 -6.92 10.93 16.96
CA LEU A 38 -7.28 11.61 18.20
C LEU A 38 -8.34 10.83 19.00
N HIS A 39 -9.34 10.27 18.34
CA HIS A 39 -10.33 9.42 19.01
C HIS A 39 -9.76 8.08 19.51
N GLN A 40 -8.76 7.52 18.80
CA GLN A 40 -8.03 6.34 19.28
C GLN A 40 -7.21 6.67 20.53
N LEU A 41 -6.51 7.81 20.55
CA LEU A 41 -5.71 8.26 21.67
C LEU A 41 -6.56 8.66 22.89
N GLU A 42 -7.75 9.22 22.70
CA GLU A 42 -8.66 9.56 23.80
C GLU A 42 -9.05 8.33 24.63
N LYS A 43 -9.16 7.14 23.98
CA LYS A 43 -9.43 5.88 24.66
C LYS A 43 -8.28 5.42 25.59
N GLN A 44 -7.07 5.95 25.38
CA GLN A 44 -5.88 5.58 26.14
C GLN A 44 -5.70 6.35 27.45
N HIS A 45 -6.61 7.28 27.78
CA HIS A 45 -6.58 8.09 29.00
C HIS A 45 -5.25 8.82 29.24
N LEU A 46 -4.69 9.40 28.17
CA LEU A 46 -3.43 10.14 28.22
C LEU A 46 -3.56 11.43 29.03
N SER A 47 -2.45 11.87 29.64
CA SER A 47 -2.37 13.14 30.35
C SER A 47 -2.58 14.35 29.43
N ARG A 48 -2.06 14.25 28.19
CA ARG A 48 -2.21 15.26 27.13
C ARG A 48 -1.81 14.70 25.76
N ILE A 49 -2.16 15.45 24.72
CA ILE A 49 -1.69 15.27 23.35
C ILE A 49 -0.97 16.53 22.91
N VAL A 50 0.25 16.41 22.43
CA VAL A 50 1.04 17.52 21.86
C VAL A 50 1.03 17.36 20.35
N ILE A 51 0.63 18.38 19.60
CA ILE A 51 0.59 18.35 18.14
C ILE A 51 1.57 19.38 17.61
N VAL A 52 2.57 18.91 16.84
CA VAL A 52 3.49 19.81 16.14
C VAL A 52 2.86 20.17 14.81
N VAL A 53 2.47 21.44 14.68
CA VAL A 53 1.81 21.99 13.48
C VAL A 53 2.79 22.79 12.62
N GLY A 54 2.45 23.06 11.39
CA GLY A 54 3.25 23.85 10.45
C GLY A 54 2.41 24.29 9.26
N TYR A 55 2.52 23.61 8.11
CA TYR A 55 1.72 23.90 6.94
C TYR A 55 0.21 23.86 7.25
N GLU A 56 -0.53 24.95 6.93
CA GLU A 56 -1.96 25.11 7.25
C GLU A 56 -2.28 24.83 8.74
N GLY A 57 -1.33 25.13 9.66
CA GLY A 57 -1.41 24.78 11.08
C GLY A 57 -2.64 25.35 11.76
N GLN A 58 -3.01 26.63 11.50
CA GLN A 58 -4.21 27.23 12.08
C GLN A 58 -5.49 26.51 11.65
N LYS A 59 -5.58 26.11 10.39
CA LYS A 59 -6.72 25.34 9.87
C LYS A 59 -6.85 23.99 10.54
N LEU A 60 -5.72 23.34 10.81
CA LEU A 60 -5.69 22.07 11.55
C LEU A 60 -6.19 22.28 13.00
N ILE A 61 -5.71 23.33 13.68
CA ILE A 61 -6.14 23.67 15.04
C ILE A 61 -7.65 23.93 15.09
N ASP A 62 -8.17 24.75 14.16
CA ASP A 62 -9.59 25.06 14.08
C ASP A 62 -10.43 23.79 13.82
N TYR A 63 -9.95 22.90 12.95
CA TYR A 63 -10.61 21.63 12.70
C TYR A 63 -10.63 20.73 13.93
N ILE A 64 -9.50 20.57 14.61
CA ILE A 64 -9.41 19.75 15.84
C ILE A 64 -10.36 20.26 16.93
N ALA A 65 -10.51 21.59 17.05
CA ALA A 65 -11.44 22.18 18.01
C ALA A 65 -12.90 21.77 17.79
N THR A 66 -13.27 21.33 16.56
CA THR A 66 -14.61 20.84 16.23
C THR A 66 -14.83 19.38 16.60
N LEU A 67 -13.77 18.60 16.88
CA LEU A 67 -13.85 17.14 17.08
C LEU A 67 -14.34 16.73 18.49
N GLY A 68 -14.37 17.67 19.43
CA GLY A 68 -14.88 17.41 20.78
C GLY A 68 -13.99 16.55 21.67
N ILE A 69 -12.69 16.49 21.37
CA ILE A 69 -11.68 15.73 22.14
C ILE A 69 -11.55 16.34 23.54
N LYS A 70 -11.61 15.47 24.56
CA LYS A 70 -11.55 15.87 25.98
C LYS A 70 -10.15 15.86 26.55
N THR A 71 -9.28 15.02 26.01
CA THR A 71 -7.85 14.99 26.40
C THR A 71 -7.22 16.35 26.11
N PRO A 72 -6.51 16.97 27.08
CA PRO A 72 -5.86 18.27 26.87
C PRO A 72 -4.92 18.24 25.66
N ILE A 73 -5.05 19.24 24.75
CA ILE A 73 -4.20 19.37 23.57
C ILE A 73 -3.31 20.59 23.71
N SER A 74 -2.02 20.44 23.42
CA SER A 74 -1.03 21.49 23.30
C SER A 74 -0.50 21.56 21.89
N TYR A 75 -0.26 22.75 21.36
CA TYR A 75 0.28 22.93 20.02
C TYR A 75 1.70 23.48 20.07
N VAL A 76 2.56 22.99 19.19
CA VAL A 76 3.94 23.48 18.97
C VAL A 76 4.03 23.87 17.50
N ASP A 77 4.40 25.11 17.23
CA ASP A 77 4.48 25.61 15.85
C ASP A 77 5.88 25.42 15.26
N ASN A 78 5.95 24.75 14.11
CA ASN A 78 7.15 24.71 13.27
C ASN A 78 6.99 25.76 12.15
N ALA A 79 7.37 26.98 12.42
CA ALA A 79 7.29 28.11 11.48
C ALA A 79 8.21 27.97 10.25
N VAL A 80 9.14 27.01 10.25
CA VAL A 80 10.11 26.75 9.17
C VAL A 80 9.94 25.36 8.54
N TYR A 81 8.71 24.81 8.59
CA TYR A 81 8.35 23.47 8.09
C TYR A 81 8.75 23.23 6.63
N ASP A 82 8.86 24.28 5.83
CA ASP A 82 9.22 24.22 4.40
C ASP A 82 10.74 24.04 4.15
N LYS A 83 11.55 24.27 5.18
CA LYS A 83 13.03 24.20 5.16
C LYS A 83 13.61 23.08 6.02
N THR A 84 12.81 22.50 6.89
CA THR A 84 13.21 21.48 7.86
C THR A 84 12.45 20.18 7.61
N ASN A 85 12.89 19.09 8.25
CA ASN A 85 12.20 17.82 8.22
C ASN A 85 11.64 17.46 9.62
N ASN A 86 11.09 16.26 9.78
CA ASN A 86 10.43 15.82 11.01
C ASN A 86 11.35 15.79 12.23
N ILE A 87 12.68 15.68 12.07
CA ILE A 87 13.66 15.80 13.16
C ILE A 87 13.52 17.16 13.88
N TYR A 88 13.35 18.24 13.14
CA TYR A 88 13.19 19.58 13.74
C TYR A 88 11.84 19.73 14.43
N SER A 89 10.79 19.22 13.83
CA SER A 89 9.46 19.19 14.48
C SER A 89 9.52 18.48 15.83
N LEU A 90 10.23 17.35 15.90
CA LEU A 90 10.42 16.63 17.17
C LEU A 90 11.35 17.39 18.14
N ALA A 91 12.39 18.06 17.64
CA ALA A 91 13.27 18.89 18.45
C ALA A 91 12.54 20.07 19.10
N LEU A 92 11.56 20.66 18.44
CA LEU A 92 10.70 21.70 19.03
C LEU A 92 9.85 21.14 20.18
N ALA A 93 9.45 19.88 20.12
CA ALA A 93 8.66 19.20 21.16
C ALA A 93 9.53 18.47 22.22
N LYS A 94 10.86 18.58 22.18
CA LYS A 94 11.78 17.82 23.03
C LYS A 94 11.53 17.95 24.55
N ASN A 95 11.09 19.11 25.01
CA ASN A 95 10.80 19.32 26.43
C ASN A 95 9.66 18.39 26.89
N TYR A 96 8.66 18.20 26.06
CA TYR A 96 7.57 17.26 26.35
C TYR A 96 8.07 15.82 26.43
N LEU A 97 8.98 15.40 25.54
CA LEU A 97 9.61 14.06 25.60
C LEU A 97 10.29 13.79 26.94
N MET A 98 10.86 14.82 27.57
CA MET A 98 11.56 14.69 28.84
C MET A 98 10.66 14.76 30.08
N GLU A 99 9.37 15.09 29.92
CA GLU A 99 8.46 15.24 31.07
C GLU A 99 7.84 13.91 31.52
N GLU A 100 7.45 13.06 30.58
CA GLU A 100 6.82 11.76 30.88
C GLU A 100 6.95 10.77 29.70
N ASP A 101 6.58 9.50 29.93
CA ASP A 101 6.54 8.51 28.86
C ASP A 101 5.66 8.99 27.73
N THR A 102 6.13 8.85 26.50
CA THR A 102 5.53 9.47 25.34
C THR A 102 5.28 8.45 24.23
N LEU A 103 4.07 8.46 23.66
CA LEU A 103 3.75 7.84 22.40
C LEU A 103 4.03 8.86 21.28
N LEU A 104 4.87 8.52 20.33
CA LEU A 104 5.20 9.36 19.17
C LEU A 104 4.52 8.82 17.92
N PHE A 105 3.81 9.68 17.19
CA PHE A 105 3.11 9.34 15.96
C PHE A 105 3.50 10.26 14.81
N GLU A 106 3.68 9.68 13.63
CA GLU A 106 3.52 10.42 12.38
C GLU A 106 2.03 10.58 12.07
N SER A 107 1.66 11.66 11.43
CA SER A 107 0.25 12.01 11.21
C SER A 107 -0.39 11.47 9.94
N ASP A 108 0.34 10.65 9.20
CA ASP A 108 -0.02 10.07 7.90
C ASP A 108 -0.25 8.55 7.94
N VAL A 109 -0.22 7.98 9.12
CA VAL A 109 -0.47 6.56 9.34
C VAL A 109 -1.91 6.32 9.75
N ILE A 110 -2.57 5.37 9.10
CA ILE A 110 -3.84 4.79 9.55
C ILE A 110 -3.56 3.40 10.12
N ILE A 111 -4.14 3.11 11.29
CA ILE A 111 -3.88 1.85 12.02
C ILE A 111 -5.12 1.41 12.80
N GLU A 112 -5.25 0.10 13.05
CA GLU A 112 -6.31 -0.45 13.90
C GLU A 112 -6.09 -0.08 15.39
N ASP A 113 -7.19 0.14 16.11
CA ASP A 113 -7.19 0.49 17.55
C ASP A 113 -6.40 -0.52 18.40
N SER A 114 -6.52 -1.80 18.09
CA SER A 114 -5.86 -2.89 18.81
C SER A 114 -4.35 -2.76 18.87
N ALA A 115 -3.72 -2.24 17.81
CA ALA A 115 -2.27 -2.03 17.78
C ALA A 115 -1.82 -0.94 18.77
N ILE A 116 -2.58 0.14 18.88
CA ILE A 116 -2.32 1.21 19.87
C ILE A 116 -2.55 0.68 21.29
N ASP A 117 -3.63 -0.08 21.49
CA ASP A 117 -3.94 -0.71 22.77
C ASP A 117 -2.81 -1.64 23.25
N GLU A 118 -2.25 -2.44 22.33
CA GLU A 118 -1.13 -3.32 22.63
C GLU A 118 0.15 -2.52 22.95
N LEU A 119 0.45 -1.46 22.21
CA LEU A 119 1.63 -0.62 22.46
C LEU A 119 1.57 0.05 23.86
N VAL A 120 0.39 0.53 24.25
CA VAL A 120 0.21 1.17 25.56
C VAL A 120 0.35 0.15 26.70
N LYS A 121 -0.18 -1.05 26.51
CA LYS A 121 -0.13 -2.13 27.52
C LYS A 121 1.20 -2.87 27.58
N ASP A 122 2.03 -2.78 26.58
CA ASP A 122 3.33 -3.45 26.55
C ASP A 122 4.20 -2.96 27.72
N PRO A 123 4.72 -3.87 28.56
CA PRO A 123 5.50 -3.48 29.74
C PRO A 123 6.92 -3.00 29.42
N ARG A 124 7.39 -3.15 28.20
CA ARG A 124 8.72 -2.70 27.78
C ARG A 124 8.75 -1.17 27.68
N ASP A 125 9.85 -0.59 28.12
CA ASP A 125 9.96 0.86 28.32
C ASP A 125 10.01 1.66 27.01
N THR A 126 10.75 1.19 26.03
CA THR A 126 10.98 1.92 24.78
C THR A 126 10.83 1.00 23.57
N LEU A 127 9.90 1.34 22.71
CA LEU A 127 9.47 0.51 21.59
C LEU A 127 9.36 1.29 20.30
N ALA A 128 9.72 0.63 19.20
CA ALA A 128 9.27 0.99 17.86
C ALA A 128 8.26 -0.05 17.39
N MET A 129 7.09 0.36 16.95
CA MET A 129 6.14 -0.53 16.30
C MET A 129 6.66 -0.90 14.92
N VAL A 130 6.69 -2.19 14.62
CA VAL A 130 7.27 -2.71 13.38
C VAL A 130 6.41 -3.80 12.77
N ASP A 131 6.44 -3.90 11.45
CA ASP A 131 5.80 -4.99 10.71
C ASP A 131 6.80 -5.68 9.80
N LYS A 132 6.55 -6.94 9.45
CA LYS A 132 7.41 -7.68 8.54
C LYS A 132 7.47 -6.96 7.21
N TYR A 133 8.69 -6.72 6.68
CA TYR A 133 8.86 -6.00 5.43
C TYR A 133 8.17 -6.70 4.25
N GLU A 134 7.43 -5.94 3.50
CA GLU A 134 6.86 -6.33 2.21
C GLU A 134 7.32 -5.37 1.09
N SER A 135 7.35 -5.86 -0.14
CA SER A 135 7.95 -5.15 -1.28
C SER A 135 7.25 -3.83 -1.69
N TRP A 136 6.08 -3.56 -1.16
CA TRP A 136 5.35 -2.30 -1.36
C TRP A 136 5.69 -1.23 -0.33
N MET A 137 6.34 -1.61 0.79
CA MET A 137 6.69 -0.72 1.89
C MET A 137 7.92 0.11 1.52
N ASP A 138 7.87 1.40 1.80
CA ASP A 138 8.96 2.36 1.59
C ASP A 138 9.45 2.93 2.93
N GLY A 139 10.59 3.63 2.92
CA GLY A 139 11.15 4.33 4.07
C GLY A 139 12.11 3.51 4.92
N THR A 140 12.09 3.76 6.24
CA THR A 140 13.05 3.17 7.18
C THR A 140 12.64 1.76 7.59
N CYS A 141 13.59 0.82 7.51
CA CYS A 141 13.45 -0.52 8.05
C CYS A 141 14.37 -0.72 9.27
N VAL A 142 14.11 -1.79 10.02
CA VAL A 142 14.97 -2.20 11.14
C VAL A 142 15.31 -3.67 11.04
N LYS A 143 16.44 -4.06 11.66
CA LYS A 143 16.77 -5.45 11.96
C LYS A 143 16.59 -5.71 13.44
N LEU A 144 16.03 -6.87 13.77
CA LEU A 144 15.79 -7.31 15.14
C LEU A 144 16.66 -8.53 15.46
N ASP A 145 17.11 -8.61 16.71
CA ASP A 145 17.70 -9.84 17.26
C ASP A 145 16.60 -10.81 17.77
N GLU A 146 17.03 -11.91 18.35
CA GLU A 146 16.13 -12.94 18.92
C GLU A 146 15.33 -12.49 20.15
N TYR A 147 15.71 -11.35 20.77
CA TYR A 147 15.05 -10.74 21.93
C TYR A 147 14.26 -9.49 21.58
N ASP A 148 14.01 -9.28 20.29
CA ASP A 148 13.37 -8.08 19.71
C ASP A 148 14.15 -6.77 19.93
N ASN A 149 15.44 -6.81 20.29
CA ASN A 149 16.22 -5.58 20.31
C ASN A 149 16.44 -5.09 18.87
N ILE A 150 16.27 -3.79 18.65
CA ILE A 150 16.61 -3.19 17.37
C ILE A 150 18.12 -3.03 17.28
N VAL A 151 18.74 -3.82 16.41
CA VAL A 151 20.20 -3.82 16.21
C VAL A 151 20.65 -2.91 15.07
N ALA A 152 19.75 -2.50 14.20
CA ALA A 152 20.02 -1.53 13.14
C ALA A 152 18.75 -0.83 12.66
N PHE A 153 18.87 0.47 12.41
CA PHE A 153 17.93 1.22 11.55
C PHE A 153 18.56 1.34 10.15
N VAL A 154 17.83 0.89 9.14
CA VAL A 154 18.27 0.80 7.75
C VAL A 154 17.45 1.77 6.90
N PRO A 155 18.00 2.94 6.55
CA PRO A 155 17.33 3.87 5.64
C PRO A 155 17.12 3.23 4.27
N GLY A 156 16.07 3.63 3.52
CA GLY A 156 15.77 3.09 2.19
C GLY A 156 16.96 3.11 1.22
N LYS A 157 17.85 4.12 1.30
CA LYS A 157 19.08 4.22 0.50
C LYS A 157 20.12 3.11 0.80
N SER A 158 20.02 2.49 1.97
CA SER A 158 20.94 1.43 2.44
C SER A 158 20.28 0.06 2.46
N PHE A 159 19.06 -0.04 1.91
CA PHE A 159 18.30 -1.28 1.87
C PHE A 159 18.95 -2.28 0.87
N ASP A 160 19.27 -3.49 1.34
CA ASP A 160 19.75 -4.59 0.46
C ASP A 160 18.61 -5.61 0.27
N PHE A 161 18.10 -5.70 -0.94
CA PHE A 161 17.02 -6.66 -1.30
C PHE A 161 17.41 -8.13 -1.10
N LYS A 162 18.70 -8.45 -0.98
CA LYS A 162 19.16 -9.82 -0.66
C LYS A 162 18.86 -10.21 0.78
N GLU A 163 18.78 -9.22 1.66
CA GLU A 163 18.52 -9.39 3.09
C GLU A 163 17.06 -9.08 3.46
N LYS A 164 16.16 -8.91 2.48
CA LYS A 164 14.77 -8.47 2.71
C LYS A 164 14.03 -9.29 3.78
N GLU A 165 14.37 -10.56 3.94
CA GLU A 165 13.74 -11.45 4.92
C GLU A 165 14.17 -11.14 6.37
N GLU A 166 15.21 -10.34 6.58
CA GLU A 166 15.67 -9.90 7.91
C GLU A 166 15.04 -8.58 8.33
N TYR A 167 14.39 -7.86 7.38
CA TYR A 167 13.89 -6.52 7.64
C TYR A 167 12.45 -6.52 8.19
N TYR A 168 12.24 -5.51 9.04
CA TYR A 168 10.92 -5.07 9.49
C TYR A 168 10.78 -3.59 9.14
N LYS A 169 9.63 -3.18 8.61
CA LYS A 169 9.31 -1.76 8.36
C LYS A 169 8.88 -1.10 9.66
N THR A 170 9.38 0.09 9.95
CA THR A 170 8.83 0.92 11.02
C THR A 170 7.43 1.40 10.64
N VAL A 171 6.47 1.29 11.57
CA VAL A 171 5.10 1.80 11.39
C VAL A 171 5.05 3.31 11.65
N ASN A 172 6.20 3.92 11.98
CA ASN A 172 6.35 5.31 12.37
C ASN A 172 5.54 5.67 13.62
N ILE A 173 5.38 4.68 14.52
CA ILE A 173 4.76 4.80 15.83
C ILE A 173 5.73 4.25 16.88
N TYR A 174 5.98 5.04 17.92
CA TYR A 174 6.98 4.72 18.94
C TYR A 174 6.41 4.93 20.35
N LYS A 175 6.95 4.20 21.30
CA LYS A 175 6.79 4.46 22.73
C LYS A 175 8.17 4.76 23.29
N PHE A 176 8.38 5.96 23.78
CA PHE A 176 9.61 6.40 24.43
C PHE A 176 9.37 6.57 25.92
N SER A 177 10.13 5.86 26.76
CA SER A 177 10.12 6.14 28.19
C SER A 177 10.75 7.52 28.46
N LYS A 178 10.32 8.15 29.53
CA LYS A 178 10.89 9.39 30.01
C LYS A 178 12.42 9.27 30.18
N HIS A 179 12.87 8.17 30.78
CA HIS A 179 14.30 7.90 31.01
C HIS A 179 15.07 7.83 29.68
N PHE A 180 14.58 7.05 28.71
CA PHE A 180 15.20 6.99 27.39
C PHE A 180 15.26 8.35 26.73
N SER A 181 14.19 9.14 26.82
CA SER A 181 14.15 10.49 26.25
C SER A 181 15.14 11.42 26.89
N GLN A 182 15.22 11.45 28.25
CA GLN A 182 16.12 12.36 28.98
C GLN A 182 17.59 12.00 28.83
N ASP A 183 17.93 10.72 28.96
CA ASP A 183 19.32 10.29 29.11
C ASP A 183 20.00 9.90 27.80
N ILE A 184 19.19 9.57 26.78
CA ILE A 184 19.71 9.07 25.51
C ILE A 184 19.17 9.92 24.35
N TYR A 185 17.85 9.88 24.08
CA TYR A 185 17.33 10.37 22.80
C TYR A 185 17.52 11.87 22.61
N VAL A 186 17.11 12.69 23.58
CA VAL A 186 17.17 14.15 23.45
C VAL A 186 18.62 14.67 23.37
N PRO A 187 19.58 14.19 24.18
CA PRO A 187 20.98 14.54 24.00
C PRO A 187 21.54 14.21 22.60
N PHE A 188 21.20 13.04 22.05
CA PHE A 188 21.60 12.68 20.70
C PHE A 188 20.88 13.51 19.63
N LEU A 189 19.59 13.84 19.82
CA LEU A 189 18.82 14.70 18.93
C LEU A 189 19.44 16.09 18.83
N GLU A 190 19.79 16.72 19.97
CA GLU A 190 20.43 18.03 20.02
C GLU A 190 21.80 18.03 19.36
N ALA A 191 22.62 17.01 19.66
CA ALA A 191 23.93 16.86 19.06
C ALA A 191 23.83 16.66 17.55
N TYR A 192 22.87 15.82 17.09
CA TYR A 192 22.65 15.55 15.68
C TYR A 192 22.20 16.81 14.93
N CYS A 193 21.18 17.53 15.41
CA CYS A 193 20.73 18.77 14.81
C CYS A 193 21.84 19.83 14.73
N SER A 194 22.64 19.96 15.80
CA SER A 194 23.78 20.89 15.84
C SER A 194 24.88 20.55 14.84
N ALA A 195 25.17 19.27 14.64
CA ALA A 195 26.30 18.80 13.81
C ALA A 195 25.93 18.61 12.34
N LEU A 196 24.74 18.09 12.04
CA LEU A 196 24.32 17.63 10.72
C LEU A 196 23.15 18.41 10.14
N GLY A 197 22.50 19.26 10.96
CA GLY A 197 21.39 20.10 10.53
C GLY A 197 20.02 19.53 10.83
N GLU A 198 19.00 20.26 10.39
CA GLU A 198 17.59 20.08 10.78
C GLU A 198 16.72 19.53 9.64
N ASN A 199 17.31 19.22 8.49
CA ASN A 199 16.60 18.71 7.32
C ASN A 199 16.82 17.19 7.11
N GLU A 200 16.61 16.43 8.18
CA GLU A 200 16.74 14.97 8.21
C GLU A 200 15.56 14.33 8.94
N TYR A 201 15.44 13.00 8.83
CA TYR A 201 14.45 12.23 9.56
C TYR A 201 14.92 11.93 10.99
N TYR A 202 14.02 12.00 11.98
CA TYR A 202 14.37 11.74 13.40
C TYR A 202 14.86 10.30 13.63
N GLU A 203 14.53 9.35 12.75
CA GLU A 203 15.07 7.98 12.80
C GLU A 203 16.58 7.93 12.56
N GLN A 204 17.17 8.97 11.96
CA GLN A 204 18.64 9.04 11.85
C GLN A 204 19.29 9.18 13.24
N VAL A 205 18.62 9.79 14.20
CA VAL A 205 19.05 9.82 15.60
C VAL A 205 19.00 8.42 16.20
N LEU A 206 17.90 7.69 15.99
CA LEU A 206 17.74 6.30 16.43
C LEU A 206 18.80 5.40 15.80
N ARG A 207 19.14 5.62 14.53
CA ARG A 207 20.21 4.91 13.85
C ARG A 207 21.56 5.08 14.54
N VAL A 208 21.88 6.31 14.97
CA VAL A 208 23.13 6.55 15.73
C VAL A 208 23.09 5.89 17.10
N ILE A 209 21.94 5.96 17.77
CA ILE A 209 21.75 5.33 19.08
C ILE A 209 21.93 3.80 19.01
N THR A 210 21.53 3.13 17.91
CA THR A 210 21.75 1.68 17.76
C THR A 210 23.22 1.28 17.60
N MET A 211 24.14 2.24 17.49
CA MET A 211 25.59 1.97 17.53
C MET A 211 26.14 1.89 18.96
N LEU A 212 25.32 2.22 19.97
CA LEU A 212 25.70 2.04 21.38
C LEU A 212 25.63 0.56 21.77
N ASP A 213 26.43 0.16 22.79
CA ASP A 213 26.41 -1.20 23.31
C ASP A 213 25.03 -1.63 23.85
N THR A 214 24.27 -0.67 24.38
CA THR A 214 22.92 -0.88 24.91
C THR A 214 21.98 0.20 24.40
N PRO A 215 21.43 0.08 23.18
CA PRO A 215 20.59 1.11 22.57
C PRO A 215 19.28 1.38 23.34
N GLY A 216 18.76 0.39 24.06
CA GLY A 216 17.58 0.53 24.91
C GLY A 216 16.25 0.59 24.18
N ILE A 217 16.20 0.32 22.87
CA ILE A 217 14.98 0.31 22.06
C ILE A 217 14.69 -1.08 21.48
N LYS A 218 13.44 -1.52 21.54
CA LYS A 218 12.99 -2.82 21.05
C LYS A 218 11.92 -2.67 19.97
N GLY A 219 11.78 -3.69 19.13
CA GLY A 219 10.69 -3.81 18.18
C GLY A 219 9.45 -4.40 18.84
N MET A 220 8.30 -3.75 18.64
CA MET A 220 6.99 -4.36 18.88
C MET A 220 6.44 -4.81 17.53
N ARG A 221 6.47 -6.13 17.30
CA ARG A 221 5.99 -6.71 16.04
C ARG A 221 4.47 -6.71 16.01
N LEU A 222 3.90 -6.20 14.92
CA LEU A 222 2.48 -6.38 14.65
C LEU A 222 2.17 -7.87 14.40
N SER A 223 1.01 -8.31 14.84
CA SER A 223 0.53 -9.69 14.73
C SER A 223 -0.74 -9.81 13.87
N GLY A 224 -0.78 -9.04 12.76
CA GLY A 224 -1.87 -9.05 11.81
C GLY A 224 -2.81 -7.85 11.88
N GLN A 225 -2.55 -6.88 12.76
CA GLN A 225 -3.27 -5.62 12.78
C GLN A 225 -3.04 -4.86 11.48
N LYS A 226 -4.12 -4.29 10.92
CA LYS A 226 -4.04 -3.50 9.70
C LYS A 226 -3.47 -2.13 9.98
N TRP A 227 -2.59 -1.71 9.11
CA TRP A 227 -2.05 -0.36 9.09
C TRP A 227 -1.66 0.03 7.66
N TYR A 228 -1.53 1.31 7.39
CA TYR A 228 -1.01 1.82 6.12
C TYR A 228 -0.47 3.23 6.29
N GLU A 229 0.65 3.55 5.61
CA GLU A 229 1.20 4.89 5.51
C GLU A 229 0.70 5.52 4.20
N ILE A 230 0.15 6.72 4.26
CA ILE A 230 -0.50 7.37 3.12
C ILE A 230 0.37 8.51 2.63
N ASP A 231 1.12 8.26 1.59
CA ASP A 231 2.05 9.22 1.00
C ASP A 231 1.55 9.82 -0.31
N ASP A 232 0.77 9.07 -1.06
CA ASP A 232 0.23 9.50 -2.35
C ASP A 232 -1.22 9.00 -2.58
N GLU A 233 -1.76 9.28 -3.78
CA GLU A 233 -3.14 8.90 -4.13
C GLU A 233 -3.34 7.37 -4.20
N GLN A 234 -2.30 6.62 -4.57
CA GLN A 234 -2.36 5.15 -4.61
C GLN A 234 -2.42 4.57 -3.20
N ASP A 235 -1.65 5.13 -2.26
CA ASP A 235 -1.69 4.73 -0.86
C ASP A 235 -3.06 5.01 -0.25
N LEU A 236 -3.63 6.18 -0.57
CA LEU A 236 -4.98 6.54 -0.13
C LEU A 236 -6.03 5.55 -0.65
N ASP A 237 -5.93 5.12 -1.90
CA ASP A 237 -6.85 4.14 -2.50
C ASP A 237 -6.72 2.77 -1.80
N ILE A 238 -5.49 2.33 -1.51
CA ILE A 238 -5.25 1.07 -0.78
C ILE A 238 -5.77 1.17 0.65
N ALA A 239 -5.45 2.25 1.37
CA ALA A 239 -5.93 2.49 2.73
C ALA A 239 -7.46 2.54 2.79
N THR A 240 -8.11 3.19 1.80
CA THR A 240 -9.56 3.27 1.69
C THR A 240 -10.18 1.88 1.55
N THR A 241 -9.57 1.01 0.76
CA THR A 241 -10.01 -0.38 0.58
C THR A 241 -9.74 -1.23 1.83
N LEU A 242 -8.54 -1.09 2.42
CA LEU A 242 -8.13 -1.88 3.59
C LEU A 242 -8.99 -1.59 4.83
N PHE A 243 -9.36 -0.32 5.01
CA PHE A 243 -10.18 0.19 6.12
C PHE A 243 -11.63 0.43 5.73
N ALA A 244 -12.13 -0.23 4.68
CA ALA A 244 -13.53 -0.17 4.31
C ALA A 244 -14.43 -0.59 5.49
N PRO A 245 -15.58 0.08 5.70
CA PRO A 245 -16.43 -0.14 6.87
C PRO A 245 -17.11 -1.53 6.87
N ASP A 246 -17.26 -2.14 5.72
CA ASP A 246 -17.90 -3.43 5.53
C ASP A 246 -17.34 -4.17 4.29
N ASP A 247 -17.66 -5.46 4.21
CA ASP A 247 -17.16 -6.34 3.15
C ASP A 247 -17.71 -5.99 1.76
N GLU A 248 -18.94 -5.51 1.68
CA GLU A 248 -19.54 -5.11 0.40
C GLU A 248 -18.84 -3.89 -0.19
N THR A 249 -18.62 -2.87 0.61
CA THR A 249 -17.84 -1.69 0.23
C THR A 249 -16.43 -2.09 -0.20
N ARG A 250 -15.77 -2.95 0.57
CA ARG A 250 -14.41 -3.43 0.26
C ARG A 250 -14.35 -4.17 -1.07
N ILE A 251 -15.27 -5.09 -1.34
CA ILE A 251 -15.35 -5.83 -2.60
C ILE A 251 -15.57 -4.89 -3.77
N ASN A 252 -16.47 -3.92 -3.64
CA ASN A 252 -16.75 -2.93 -4.69
C ASN A 252 -15.52 -2.06 -5.01
N LEU A 253 -14.75 -1.66 -4.00
CA LEU A 253 -13.49 -0.93 -4.19
C LEU A 253 -12.44 -1.80 -4.87
N MET A 254 -12.30 -3.06 -4.46
CA MET A 254 -11.36 -4.01 -5.06
C MET A 254 -11.67 -4.30 -6.53
N HIS A 255 -12.94 -4.46 -6.89
CA HIS A 255 -13.35 -4.70 -8.29
C HIS A 255 -12.92 -3.55 -9.22
N LYS A 256 -12.90 -2.31 -8.74
CA LYS A 256 -12.47 -1.15 -9.53
C LYS A 256 -10.97 -1.12 -9.83
N ARG A 257 -10.16 -1.90 -9.11
CA ARG A 257 -8.68 -1.88 -9.27
C ARG A 257 -8.18 -2.72 -10.44
N TYR A 258 -8.91 -3.70 -10.90
CA TYR A 258 -8.53 -4.61 -11.98
C TYR A 258 -7.17 -5.30 -11.78
N GLY A 259 -6.83 -5.68 -10.55
CA GLY A 259 -5.58 -6.37 -10.21
C GLY A 259 -4.83 -5.73 -9.03
N GLY A 260 -3.56 -6.14 -8.84
CA GLY A 260 -2.76 -5.67 -7.72
C GLY A 260 -3.20 -6.23 -6.37
N PHE A 261 -3.94 -7.33 -6.35
CA PHE A 261 -4.52 -7.93 -5.14
C PHE A 261 -3.47 -8.52 -4.21
N TRP A 262 -2.25 -8.74 -4.69
CA TRP A 262 -1.10 -9.13 -3.87
C TRP A 262 -0.74 -8.11 -2.77
N ARG A 263 -1.26 -6.88 -2.85
CA ARG A 263 -1.13 -5.86 -1.80
C ARG A 263 -2.10 -6.05 -0.62
N TYR A 264 -2.99 -7.03 -0.69
CA TYR A 264 -3.96 -7.34 0.36
C TYR A 264 -3.65 -8.72 0.96
N PRO A 265 -2.78 -8.80 1.99
CA PRO A 265 -2.42 -10.07 2.63
C PRO A 265 -3.67 -10.82 3.11
N GLY A 266 -3.68 -12.14 2.89
CA GLY A 266 -4.80 -12.99 3.30
C GLY A 266 -6.04 -12.95 2.39
N LEU A 267 -6.04 -12.14 1.31
CA LEU A 267 -7.11 -12.16 0.33
C LEU A 267 -7.10 -13.49 -0.45
N LEU A 268 -8.24 -14.17 -0.50
CA LEU A 268 -8.47 -15.30 -1.41
C LEU A 268 -9.02 -14.75 -2.72
N ASP A 269 -8.17 -14.71 -3.76
CA ASP A 269 -8.53 -14.22 -5.07
C ASP A 269 -9.19 -15.31 -5.91
N PHE A 270 -10.50 -15.15 -6.17
CA PHE A 270 -11.28 -16.00 -7.09
C PHE A 270 -11.62 -15.25 -8.40
N CYS A 271 -11.15 -14.02 -8.57
CA CYS A 271 -11.43 -13.18 -9.74
C CYS A 271 -10.46 -13.48 -10.89
N TYR A 272 -9.15 -13.55 -10.58
CA TYR A 272 -8.11 -13.82 -11.58
C TYR A 272 -7.65 -15.26 -11.51
N LEU A 273 -8.13 -16.07 -12.46
CA LEU A 273 -7.82 -17.48 -12.56
C LEU A 273 -6.43 -17.69 -13.19
N VAL A 274 -5.40 -17.62 -12.36
CA VAL A 274 -4.02 -17.89 -12.79
C VAL A 274 -3.66 -19.36 -12.53
N ASN A 275 -2.82 -19.93 -13.40
CA ASN A 275 -2.30 -21.28 -13.17
C ASN A 275 -1.25 -21.23 -12.03
N PRO A 276 -1.51 -21.82 -10.85
CA PRO A 276 -0.58 -21.76 -9.72
C PRO A 276 0.71 -22.56 -9.94
N TYR A 277 0.73 -23.47 -10.94
CA TYR A 277 1.87 -24.31 -11.27
C TYR A 277 2.75 -23.75 -12.39
N TYR A 278 2.37 -22.62 -12.97
CA TYR A 278 3.12 -21.94 -14.03
C TYR A 278 3.56 -20.55 -13.56
N PRO A 279 4.76 -20.08 -13.94
CA PRO A 279 5.78 -20.75 -14.74
C PRO A 279 6.57 -21.79 -13.92
N PRO A 280 7.05 -22.88 -14.58
CA PRO A 280 7.83 -23.91 -13.90
C PRO A 280 9.18 -23.36 -13.42
N LYS A 281 9.82 -24.08 -12.47
CA LYS A 281 11.09 -23.65 -11.86
C LYS A 281 12.16 -23.29 -12.89
N LYS A 282 12.33 -24.14 -13.92
CA LYS A 282 13.33 -23.91 -14.98
C LYS A 282 13.14 -22.59 -15.68
N LEU A 283 11.89 -22.20 -16.04
CA LEU A 283 11.60 -20.94 -16.70
C LEU A 283 11.89 -19.75 -15.76
N LYS A 284 11.53 -19.86 -14.47
CA LYS A 284 11.85 -18.85 -13.48
C LYS A 284 13.36 -18.65 -13.32
N ASP A 285 14.11 -19.72 -13.30
CA ASP A 285 15.58 -19.67 -13.18
C ASP A 285 16.22 -19.04 -14.42
N GLU A 286 15.71 -19.37 -15.62
CA GLU A 286 16.16 -18.78 -16.89
C GLU A 286 15.87 -17.27 -16.95
N LEU A 287 14.66 -16.85 -16.57
CA LEU A 287 14.29 -15.43 -16.50
C LEU A 287 15.18 -14.67 -15.50
N ARG A 288 15.48 -15.25 -14.33
CA ARG A 288 16.40 -14.64 -13.35
C ARG A 288 17.82 -14.50 -13.90
N ALA A 289 18.32 -15.54 -14.59
CA ALA A 289 19.65 -15.51 -15.19
C ALA A 289 19.79 -14.49 -16.32
N SER A 290 18.70 -14.20 -17.02
CA SER A 290 18.67 -13.25 -18.15
C SER A 290 18.03 -11.89 -17.78
N PHE A 291 17.73 -11.66 -16.51
CA PHE A 291 16.91 -10.53 -16.07
C PHE A 291 17.47 -9.18 -16.52
N ASP A 292 18.78 -8.95 -16.33
CA ASP A 292 19.40 -7.68 -16.70
C ASP A 292 19.28 -7.40 -18.21
N THR A 293 19.52 -8.42 -19.05
CA THR A 293 19.35 -8.29 -20.51
C THR A 293 17.89 -8.04 -20.90
N LEU A 294 16.96 -8.82 -20.31
CA LEU A 294 15.53 -8.67 -20.60
C LEU A 294 14.97 -7.31 -20.17
N LEU A 295 15.54 -6.71 -19.13
CA LEU A 295 15.12 -5.40 -18.62
C LEU A 295 15.69 -4.24 -19.43
N THR A 296 16.91 -4.36 -19.95
CA THR A 296 17.67 -3.23 -20.55
C THR A 296 17.63 -3.20 -22.06
N GLU A 297 17.30 -4.34 -22.71
CA GLU A 297 17.30 -4.45 -24.18
C GLU A 297 15.90 -4.38 -24.76
N TYR A 298 15.79 -3.90 -26.00
CA TYR A 298 14.53 -3.92 -26.72
C TYR A 298 14.10 -5.36 -27.04
N PRO A 299 12.80 -5.70 -26.89
CA PRO A 299 12.31 -7.02 -27.25
C PRO A 299 12.32 -7.22 -28.77
N SER A 300 12.32 -8.48 -29.20
CA SER A 300 12.13 -8.84 -30.58
C SER A 300 10.79 -8.39 -31.13
N GLY A 301 10.74 -7.96 -32.37
CA GLY A 301 9.50 -7.57 -33.04
C GLY A 301 8.58 -8.77 -33.35
N MET A 302 7.34 -8.46 -33.75
CA MET A 302 6.28 -9.45 -34.01
C MET A 302 6.67 -10.51 -35.03
N GLY A 303 7.46 -10.18 -36.06
CA GLY A 303 7.92 -11.14 -37.05
C GLY A 303 8.75 -12.28 -36.45
N VAL A 304 9.63 -11.97 -35.49
CA VAL A 304 10.42 -12.99 -34.76
C VAL A 304 9.53 -13.79 -33.81
N ASN A 305 8.63 -13.14 -33.09
CA ASN A 305 7.70 -13.80 -32.16
C ASN A 305 6.79 -14.77 -32.91
N SER A 306 6.24 -14.37 -34.07
CA SER A 306 5.42 -15.24 -34.93
C SER A 306 6.22 -16.42 -35.48
N LEU A 307 7.49 -16.23 -35.86
CA LEU A 307 8.36 -17.31 -36.32
C LEU A 307 8.63 -18.34 -35.22
N LEU A 308 8.91 -17.90 -33.99
CA LEU A 308 9.14 -18.77 -32.85
C LEU A 308 7.88 -19.53 -32.45
N ALA A 309 6.74 -18.85 -32.40
CA ALA A 309 5.46 -19.47 -32.14
C ALA A 309 5.09 -20.50 -33.22
N ALA A 310 5.26 -20.15 -34.51
CA ALA A 310 5.00 -21.05 -35.64
C ALA A 310 5.84 -22.35 -35.56
N LYS A 311 7.12 -22.22 -35.20
CA LYS A 311 8.00 -23.38 -34.98
C LYS A 311 7.48 -24.29 -33.85
N ASN A 312 7.00 -23.67 -32.74
CA ASN A 312 6.51 -24.41 -31.59
C ASN A 312 5.17 -25.12 -31.88
N PHE A 313 4.28 -24.48 -32.64
CA PHE A 313 2.95 -25.03 -32.97
C PHE A 313 2.90 -25.79 -34.28
N GLY A 314 3.99 -25.89 -35.04
CA GLY A 314 4.05 -26.63 -36.30
C GLY A 314 3.21 -26.01 -37.44
N VAL A 315 3.04 -24.67 -37.44
CA VAL A 315 2.27 -23.92 -38.43
C VAL A 315 3.16 -22.96 -39.22
N HIS A 316 2.66 -22.38 -40.31
CA HIS A 316 3.38 -21.32 -41.01
C HIS A 316 3.32 -20.01 -40.22
N LYS A 317 4.39 -19.20 -40.24
CA LYS A 317 4.48 -17.94 -39.50
C LYS A 317 3.37 -16.94 -39.81
N ASP A 318 2.81 -16.98 -41.02
CA ASP A 318 1.73 -16.09 -41.46
C ASP A 318 0.33 -16.56 -40.97
N ASN A 319 0.27 -17.74 -40.36
CA ASN A 319 -0.95 -18.32 -39.81
C ASN A 319 -1.02 -18.25 -38.28
N ILE A 320 -0.13 -17.47 -37.66
CA ILE A 320 -0.10 -17.29 -36.22
C ILE A 320 0.15 -15.84 -35.82
N ILE A 321 -0.58 -15.39 -34.86
CA ILE A 321 -0.45 -14.06 -34.26
C ILE A 321 -0.13 -14.23 -32.78
N VAL A 322 0.81 -13.42 -32.29
CA VAL A 322 1.22 -13.39 -30.89
C VAL A 322 0.87 -12.01 -30.33
N GLY A 323 0.18 -11.94 -29.19
CA GLY A 323 -0.21 -10.70 -28.53
C GLY A 323 0.02 -10.75 -27.02
N ASN A 324 -0.24 -9.63 -26.36
CA ASN A 324 -0.12 -9.50 -24.89
C ASN A 324 -1.38 -10.04 -24.19
N GLY A 325 -1.59 -11.34 -24.30
CA GLY A 325 -2.73 -12.03 -23.73
C GLY A 325 -3.96 -12.03 -24.62
N ALA A 326 -4.99 -12.78 -24.17
CA ALA A 326 -6.21 -13.01 -24.93
C ALA A 326 -7.01 -11.70 -25.18
N ALA A 327 -7.03 -10.77 -24.24
CA ALA A 327 -7.79 -9.53 -24.37
C ALA A 327 -7.34 -8.66 -25.55
N GLU A 328 -6.04 -8.57 -25.82
CA GLU A 328 -5.52 -7.86 -27.01
C GLU A 328 -5.92 -8.56 -28.31
N LEU A 329 -5.80 -9.89 -28.35
CA LEU A 329 -6.16 -10.67 -29.53
C LEU A 329 -7.67 -10.64 -29.80
N ILE A 330 -8.50 -10.73 -28.78
CA ILE A 330 -9.96 -10.61 -28.87
C ILE A 330 -10.32 -9.22 -29.40
N LYS A 331 -9.73 -8.15 -28.84
CA LYS A 331 -9.95 -6.80 -29.31
C LYS A 331 -9.60 -6.66 -30.79
N SER A 332 -8.40 -7.09 -31.19
CA SER A 332 -7.95 -7.00 -32.59
C SER A 332 -8.83 -7.78 -33.55
N LEU A 333 -9.30 -8.98 -33.13
CA LEU A 333 -10.23 -9.79 -33.91
C LEU A 333 -11.57 -9.06 -34.09
N MET A 334 -12.14 -8.58 -32.99
CA MET A 334 -13.48 -7.95 -33.02
C MET A 334 -13.47 -6.59 -33.76
N GLU A 335 -12.39 -5.82 -33.70
CA GLU A 335 -12.21 -4.58 -34.47
C GLU A 335 -12.06 -4.85 -35.99
N SER A 336 -11.61 -6.04 -36.36
CA SER A 336 -11.43 -6.45 -37.75
C SER A 336 -12.67 -7.16 -38.34
N PHE A 337 -13.65 -7.43 -37.47
CA PHE A 337 -14.84 -8.20 -37.84
C PHE A 337 -16.07 -7.27 -37.96
N SER A 338 -16.89 -7.50 -38.95
CA SER A 338 -18.21 -6.85 -39.11
C SER A 338 -19.27 -7.92 -39.38
N GLY A 339 -20.34 -7.94 -38.59
CA GLY A 339 -21.41 -8.92 -38.69
C GLY A 339 -21.96 -9.33 -37.34
N LYS A 340 -22.97 -10.19 -37.33
CA LYS A 340 -23.61 -10.66 -36.10
C LYS A 340 -22.70 -11.60 -35.32
N THR A 341 -22.47 -11.27 -34.06
CA THR A 341 -21.68 -12.06 -33.14
C THR A 341 -22.56 -12.85 -32.18
N GLY A 342 -22.47 -14.18 -32.21
CA GLY A 342 -23.17 -15.09 -31.31
C GLY A 342 -22.36 -15.33 -30.04
N VAL A 343 -23.01 -15.16 -28.89
CA VAL A 343 -22.44 -15.42 -27.57
C VAL A 343 -23.38 -16.28 -26.73
N ILE A 344 -22.80 -17.05 -25.85
CA ILE A 344 -23.54 -17.85 -24.85
C ILE A 344 -23.51 -17.08 -23.54
N ARG A 345 -24.64 -17.00 -22.84
CA ARG A 345 -24.68 -16.40 -21.49
C ARG A 345 -24.99 -17.49 -20.43
N PRO A 346 -24.21 -17.51 -19.32
CA PRO A 346 -23.07 -16.66 -18.97
C PRO A 346 -21.83 -16.95 -19.82
N THR A 347 -20.95 -15.94 -19.99
CA THR A 347 -19.71 -16.03 -20.77
C THR A 347 -18.58 -15.22 -20.16
N PHE A 348 -17.40 -15.27 -20.78
CA PHE A 348 -16.28 -14.41 -20.46
C PHE A 348 -16.54 -12.98 -20.99
N GLU A 349 -16.57 -11.99 -20.10
CA GLU A 349 -17.03 -10.63 -20.40
C GLU A 349 -16.14 -9.85 -21.40
N GLU A 350 -14.91 -10.29 -21.67
CA GLU A 350 -14.09 -9.66 -22.72
C GLU A 350 -14.72 -9.77 -24.12
N TYR A 351 -15.56 -10.77 -24.37
CA TYR A 351 -16.23 -10.88 -25.66
C TYR A 351 -17.29 -9.77 -25.83
N PRO A 352 -18.31 -9.64 -24.97
CA PRO A 352 -19.34 -8.62 -25.13
C PRO A 352 -18.81 -7.19 -24.99
N ASN A 353 -17.68 -6.98 -24.30
CA ASN A 353 -17.06 -5.66 -24.16
C ASN A 353 -16.37 -5.14 -25.43
N ARG A 354 -16.30 -5.93 -26.52
CA ARG A 354 -15.49 -5.62 -27.71
C ARG A 354 -16.27 -5.49 -29.02
N TYR A 355 -17.60 -5.57 -28.97
CA TYR A 355 -18.45 -5.37 -30.15
C TYR A 355 -19.66 -4.52 -29.82
N ALA A 356 -20.38 -4.04 -30.85
CA ALA A 356 -21.60 -3.26 -30.66
C ALA A 356 -22.75 -4.16 -30.20
N VAL A 357 -23.54 -3.69 -29.25
CA VAL A 357 -24.67 -4.47 -28.66
C VAL A 357 -25.72 -4.82 -29.73
N GLU A 358 -25.86 -3.99 -30.76
CA GLU A 358 -26.77 -4.22 -31.87
C GLU A 358 -26.41 -5.44 -32.72
N ASP A 359 -25.17 -5.86 -32.71
CA ASP A 359 -24.66 -7.03 -33.44
C ASP A 359 -24.63 -8.28 -32.58
N GLU A 360 -25.04 -8.22 -31.33
CA GLU A 360 -25.04 -9.34 -30.38
C GLU A 360 -26.24 -10.27 -30.60
N VAL A 361 -25.98 -11.56 -30.72
CA VAL A 361 -27.00 -12.62 -30.71
C VAL A 361 -26.73 -13.53 -29.51
N VAL A 362 -27.55 -13.41 -28.48
CA VAL A 362 -27.38 -14.10 -27.21
C VAL A 362 -28.13 -15.44 -27.21
N PHE A 363 -27.39 -16.52 -26.94
CA PHE A 363 -27.95 -17.82 -26.60
C PHE A 363 -27.83 -18.03 -25.07
N THR A 364 -28.97 -18.22 -24.42
CA THR A 364 -29.00 -18.54 -22.98
C THR A 364 -29.65 -19.93 -22.82
N PRO A 365 -28.91 -20.93 -22.30
CA PRO A 365 -29.48 -22.23 -21.99
C PRO A 365 -30.67 -22.11 -21.03
N SER A 366 -31.71 -22.87 -21.29
CA SER A 366 -33.01 -22.76 -20.57
C SER A 366 -33.05 -23.50 -19.23
N ASN A 367 -31.96 -24.20 -18.86
CA ASN A 367 -31.89 -25.00 -17.64
C ASN A 367 -30.95 -24.38 -16.60
N ASP A 368 -31.17 -24.72 -15.33
CA ASP A 368 -30.42 -24.17 -14.18
C ASP A 368 -28.91 -24.55 -14.18
N ASN A 369 -28.51 -25.54 -14.94
CA ASN A 369 -27.12 -25.97 -15.06
C ASN A 369 -26.40 -25.35 -16.26
N TYR A 370 -27.04 -24.48 -17.02
CA TYR A 370 -26.52 -23.85 -18.24
C TYR A 370 -25.93 -24.83 -19.26
N THR A 371 -26.49 -26.06 -19.33
CA THR A 371 -26.08 -27.08 -20.29
C THR A 371 -26.80 -26.92 -21.61
N TYR A 372 -26.13 -27.21 -22.72
CA TYR A 372 -26.68 -27.18 -24.07
C TYR A 372 -25.96 -28.22 -24.94
N SER A 373 -26.59 -28.62 -26.04
CA SER A 373 -25.93 -29.41 -27.07
C SER A 373 -25.33 -28.52 -28.16
N VAL A 374 -24.32 -29.00 -28.85
CA VAL A 374 -23.72 -28.30 -29.98
C VAL A 374 -24.73 -28.11 -31.11
N GLU A 375 -25.58 -29.12 -31.33
CA GLU A 375 -26.64 -29.11 -32.34
C GLU A 375 -27.66 -28.00 -32.06
N GLU A 376 -28.15 -27.88 -30.81
CA GLU A 376 -29.06 -26.83 -30.37
C GLU A 376 -28.47 -25.43 -30.61
N LEU A 377 -27.21 -25.25 -30.28
CA LEU A 377 -26.51 -23.96 -30.48
C LEU A 377 -26.33 -23.62 -31.96
N ILE A 378 -25.94 -24.58 -32.79
CA ILE A 378 -25.78 -24.38 -34.23
C ILE A 378 -27.12 -24.05 -34.86
N GLU A 379 -28.20 -24.72 -34.49
CA GLU A 379 -29.54 -24.44 -35.00
C GLU A 379 -29.96 -23.02 -34.65
N PHE A 380 -29.78 -22.60 -33.37
CA PHE A 380 -30.10 -21.27 -32.92
C PHE A 380 -29.30 -20.19 -33.69
N TYR A 381 -27.99 -20.35 -33.83
CA TYR A 381 -27.15 -19.38 -34.53
C TYR A 381 -27.41 -19.34 -36.04
N THR A 382 -27.71 -20.49 -36.64
CA THR A 382 -28.11 -20.56 -38.05
C THR A 382 -29.43 -19.81 -38.30
N CYS A 383 -30.44 -20.02 -37.47
CA CYS A 383 -31.70 -19.32 -37.55
C CYS A 383 -31.57 -17.80 -37.40
N ASN A 384 -30.63 -17.35 -36.56
CA ASN A 384 -30.40 -15.92 -36.29
C ASN A 384 -29.35 -15.28 -37.22
N LYS A 385 -28.81 -16.05 -38.18
CA LYS A 385 -27.80 -15.62 -39.16
C LYS A 385 -26.58 -15.03 -38.48
N VAL A 386 -26.02 -15.76 -37.54
CA VAL A 386 -24.78 -15.39 -36.84
C VAL A 386 -23.60 -15.65 -37.77
N ASP A 387 -22.72 -14.67 -37.88
CA ASP A 387 -21.53 -14.72 -38.75
C ASP A 387 -20.27 -15.19 -37.98
N LEU A 388 -20.18 -14.84 -36.70
CA LEU A 388 -19.09 -15.25 -35.80
C LEU A 388 -19.66 -15.77 -34.49
N SER A 389 -19.24 -16.97 -34.10
CA SER A 389 -19.62 -17.56 -32.80
C SER A 389 -18.42 -17.59 -31.85
N LEU A 390 -18.60 -17.04 -30.67
CA LEU A 390 -17.63 -17.07 -29.58
C LEU A 390 -18.09 -18.09 -28.54
N ILE A 391 -17.39 -19.23 -28.49
CA ILE A 391 -17.71 -20.36 -27.64
C ILE A 391 -16.53 -20.66 -26.73
N HIS A 392 -16.81 -20.84 -25.45
CA HIS A 392 -15.84 -21.39 -24.53
C HIS A 392 -15.77 -22.92 -24.71
N ILE A 393 -14.63 -23.42 -25.19
CA ILE A 393 -14.40 -24.85 -25.39
C ILE A 393 -13.73 -25.43 -24.15
#